data_673bc4b8e5666e32296ede017b028418
#
_entry.id   673bc4b8e5666e32296ede017b028418
#
_cell.length_a   1.000
_cell.length_b   1.000
_cell.length_c   1.000
_cell.angle_alpha   90.00
_cell.angle_beta   90.00
_cell.angle_gamma   90.00
#
_symmetry.space_group_name_H-M   'P 1'
#
loop_
_entity.id
_entity.type
_entity.pdbx_description
1 polymer ?
#
loop_
_entity_poly.entity_id
_entity_poly.type
_entity_poly.pdbx_seq_one_letter_code
_entity_poly.pdbx_strand_id
1 'polypeptide(L)'
;LGIQAQLPILLSEYVFYNKQDVEDYLSLLSSIDTYYDSIIAFEKEKADAGLGLCDTVIDRILKSCNAYLLDADHSFMAETFAERLEQVEGLTKQEKEDFIARNHTAIDEHFVPAYQRLIDGLTPLKGTGTNDKGLYYFPQGKKYYQYLVNSYTGTSYQDIPALKKAMSGQMMDDLTAMDELLTENPALAKKLYSYSFALTDPNQILEDLRKQCAKDFPAIEDYTCSIKNVPAARSEEHTSEL
;
A
#
# COMPACT_ATOMS: atom_id res chain seq x y z
N LEU A 1 6.49 2.20 8.36
CA LEU A 1 6.63 1.74 6.99
C LEU A 1 5.68 2.57 6.17
N GLY A 2 6.15 3.17 5.15
CA GLY A 2 5.37 4.21 4.62
C GLY A 2 5.63 4.45 3.14
N ILE A 3 5.76 5.71 2.84
CA ILE A 3 5.79 6.25 1.49
C ILE A 3 6.91 5.64 0.62
N GLN A 4 8.05 5.24 1.20
CA GLN A 4 9.15 4.64 0.47
C GLN A 4 8.80 3.28 -0.16
N ALA A 5 7.87 2.53 0.44
CA ALA A 5 7.39 1.27 -0.12
C ALA A 5 6.17 1.47 -1.04
N GLN A 6 5.31 2.45 -0.73
CA GLN A 6 4.09 2.70 -1.50
C GLN A 6 4.33 3.49 -2.78
N LEU A 7 5.26 4.45 -2.78
CA LEU A 7 5.47 5.35 -3.92
C LEU A 7 5.88 4.62 -5.21
N PRO A 8 6.82 3.64 -5.20
CA PRO A 8 7.15 2.89 -6.41
C PRO A 8 5.96 2.12 -6.98
N ILE A 9 5.10 1.57 -6.10
CA ILE A 9 3.89 0.87 -6.50
C ILE A 9 2.91 1.83 -7.17
N LEU A 10 2.63 2.98 -6.55
CA LEU A 10 1.75 4.00 -7.10
C LEU A 10 2.25 4.49 -8.46
N LEU A 11 3.55 4.76 -8.60
CA LEU A 11 4.15 5.17 -9.86
C LEU A 11 4.04 4.08 -10.92
N SER A 12 4.25 2.83 -10.57
CA SER A 12 4.14 1.72 -11.54
C SER A 12 2.69 1.41 -11.94
N GLU A 13 1.70 1.90 -11.20
CA GLU A 13 0.27 1.78 -11.51
C GLU A 13 -0.32 3.02 -12.19
N TYR A 14 0.47 4.07 -12.34
CA TYR A 14 0.02 5.28 -13.03
C TYR A 14 -0.39 4.96 -14.48
N VAL A 15 -1.62 5.26 -14.84
CA VAL A 15 -2.19 4.88 -16.15
C VAL A 15 -1.89 5.96 -17.19
N PHE A 16 -1.43 5.54 -18.37
CA PHE A 16 -1.21 6.40 -19.51
C PHE A 16 -2.38 6.28 -20.49
N TYR A 17 -3.25 7.27 -20.54
CA TYR A 17 -4.33 7.35 -21.53
C TYR A 17 -3.89 8.06 -22.81
N ASN A 18 -2.91 8.94 -22.72
CA ASN A 18 -2.42 9.76 -23.80
C ASN A 18 -0.97 10.22 -23.55
N LYS A 19 -0.39 10.92 -24.53
CA LYS A 19 0.98 11.42 -24.46
C LYS A 19 1.24 12.34 -23.26
N GLN A 20 0.26 13.17 -22.87
CA GLN A 20 0.43 14.09 -21.75
C GLN A 20 0.59 13.35 -20.42
N ASP A 21 -0.11 12.25 -20.23
CA ASP A 21 0.04 11.45 -19.00
C ASP A 21 1.45 10.87 -18.86
N VAL A 22 2.12 10.55 -19.98
CA VAL A 22 3.52 10.10 -19.98
C VAL A 22 4.46 11.24 -19.57
N GLU A 23 4.24 12.45 -20.08
CA GLU A 23 5.01 13.63 -19.69
C GLU A 23 4.80 13.97 -18.21
N ASP A 24 3.57 13.91 -17.72
CA ASP A 24 3.24 14.16 -16.31
C ASP A 24 3.90 13.13 -15.39
N TYR A 25 3.89 11.85 -15.79
CA TYR A 25 4.59 10.80 -15.05
C TYR A 25 6.11 11.07 -14.97
N LEU A 26 6.76 11.42 -16.07
CA LEU A 26 8.19 11.74 -16.07
C LEU A 26 8.51 12.96 -15.20
N SER A 27 7.62 13.94 -15.18
CA SER A 27 7.74 15.10 -14.29
C SER A 27 7.61 14.71 -12.81
N LEU A 28 6.66 13.83 -12.47
CA LEU A 28 6.51 13.30 -11.11
C LEU A 28 7.74 12.51 -10.70
N LEU A 29 8.24 11.62 -11.57
CA LEU A 29 9.44 10.82 -11.30
C LEU A 29 10.66 11.70 -11.04
N SER A 30 10.81 12.78 -11.79
CA SER A 30 11.91 13.74 -11.63
C SER A 30 11.78 14.63 -10.38
N SER A 31 10.64 14.61 -9.69
CA SER A 31 10.42 15.40 -8.46
C SER A 31 10.61 14.61 -7.16
N ILE A 32 10.89 13.32 -7.24
CA ILE A 32 10.98 12.41 -6.08
C ILE A 32 12.10 12.82 -5.12
N ASP A 33 13.22 13.28 -5.64
CA ASP A 33 14.36 13.71 -4.83
C ASP A 33 13.98 14.87 -3.89
N THR A 34 13.30 15.89 -4.42
CA THR A 34 12.79 17.01 -3.61
C THR A 34 11.74 16.55 -2.59
N TYR A 35 10.90 15.62 -2.97
CA TYR A 35 9.91 15.06 -2.08
C TYR A 35 10.55 14.31 -0.90
N TYR A 36 11.55 13.47 -1.17
CA TYR A 36 12.25 12.74 -0.10
C TYR A 36 13.12 13.64 0.76
N ASP A 37 13.71 14.69 0.21
CA ASP A 37 14.41 15.70 1.01
C ASP A 37 13.45 16.35 2.05
N SER A 38 12.19 16.59 1.68
CA SER A 38 11.19 17.11 2.62
C SER A 38 10.80 16.10 3.69
N ILE A 39 10.72 14.81 3.36
CA ILE A 39 10.48 13.72 4.32
C ILE A 39 11.65 13.61 5.31
N ILE A 40 12.89 13.66 4.82
CA ILE A 40 14.08 13.62 5.68
C ILE A 40 14.09 14.81 6.67
N ALA A 41 13.77 16.02 6.18
CA ALA A 41 13.68 17.19 7.03
C ALA A 41 12.60 17.01 8.12
N PHE A 42 11.43 16.51 7.76
CA PHE A 42 10.35 16.23 8.71
C PHE A 42 10.72 15.17 9.75
N GLU A 43 11.40 14.08 9.37
CA GLU A 43 11.83 13.05 10.32
C GLU A 43 12.91 13.57 11.28
N LYS A 44 13.78 14.51 10.84
CA LYS A 44 14.73 15.23 11.71
C LYS A 44 14.00 16.10 12.73
N GLU A 45 13.03 16.90 12.32
CA GLU A 45 12.21 17.71 13.23
C GLU A 45 11.48 16.84 14.26
N LYS A 46 10.95 15.69 13.84
CA LYS A 46 10.33 14.72 14.75
C LYS A 46 11.33 14.17 15.77
N ALA A 47 12.54 13.83 15.33
CA ALA A 47 13.58 13.33 16.22
C ALA A 47 13.95 14.39 17.27
N ASP A 48 14.13 15.65 16.86
CA ASP A 48 14.41 16.79 17.74
C ASP A 48 13.28 17.05 18.75
N ALA A 49 12.03 16.78 18.35
CA ALA A 49 10.85 16.87 19.22
C ALA A 49 10.65 15.65 20.14
N GLY A 50 11.55 14.67 20.12
CA GLY A 50 11.42 13.42 20.91
C GLY A 50 10.36 12.45 20.35
N LEU A 51 9.97 12.62 19.10
CA LEU A 51 9.01 11.78 18.38
C LEU A 51 9.68 10.93 17.29
N GLY A 52 11.01 10.76 17.36
CA GLY A 52 11.81 10.04 16.40
C GLY A 52 11.42 8.56 16.26
N LEU A 53 11.74 7.99 15.13
CA LEU A 53 11.57 6.57 14.83
C LEU A 53 12.52 5.72 15.67
N CYS A 54 12.07 4.58 16.17
CA CYS A 54 12.96 3.62 16.81
C CYS A 54 13.85 2.91 15.77
N ASP A 55 15.01 2.41 16.23
CA ASP A 55 16.01 1.79 15.36
C ASP A 55 15.47 0.64 14.53
N THR A 56 14.60 -0.19 15.09
CA THR A 56 13.96 -1.29 14.36
C THR A 56 13.15 -0.81 13.15
N VAL A 57 12.45 0.32 13.28
CA VAL A 57 11.66 0.91 12.17
C VAL A 57 12.61 1.50 11.14
N ILE A 58 13.66 2.23 11.58
CA ILE A 58 14.66 2.78 10.67
C ILE A 58 15.32 1.63 9.88
N ASP A 59 15.77 0.56 10.53
CA ASP A 59 16.40 -0.58 9.86
C ASP A 59 15.50 -1.23 8.79
N ARG A 60 14.20 -1.34 9.05
CA ARG A 60 13.23 -1.84 8.07
C ARG A 60 13.08 -0.89 6.87
N ILE A 61 13.03 0.42 7.12
CA ILE A 61 12.98 1.43 6.06
C ILE A 61 14.25 1.35 5.21
N LEU A 62 15.44 1.31 5.83
CA LEU A 62 16.72 1.22 5.13
C LEU A 62 16.81 -0.06 4.29
N LYS A 63 16.34 -1.19 4.83
CA LYS A 63 16.28 -2.45 4.07
C LYS A 63 15.37 -2.33 2.86
N SER A 64 14.19 -1.76 3.00
CA SER A 64 13.25 -1.51 1.90
C SER A 64 13.88 -0.57 0.85
N CYS A 65 14.50 0.54 1.28
CA CYS A 65 15.14 1.48 0.37
C CYS A 65 16.27 0.84 -0.45
N ASN A 66 17.09 -0.01 0.16
CA ASN A 66 18.18 -0.70 -0.54
C ASN A 66 17.69 -1.61 -1.69
N ALA A 67 16.47 -2.12 -1.62
CA ALA A 67 15.88 -2.93 -2.70
C ALA A 67 15.59 -2.11 -3.96
N TYR A 68 15.53 -0.77 -3.86
CA TYR A 68 15.28 0.13 -4.98
C TYR A 68 16.54 0.79 -5.55
N LEU A 69 17.72 0.43 -5.07
CA LEU A 69 19.01 0.94 -5.59
C LEU A 69 19.49 0.18 -6.83
N LEU A 70 18.57 -0.12 -7.74
CA LEU A 70 18.86 -0.77 -9.01
C LEU A 70 18.82 0.29 -10.12
N ASP A 71 19.79 0.22 -11.04
CA ASP A 71 19.79 1.04 -12.25
C ASP A 71 18.54 0.78 -13.12
N ALA A 72 18.32 1.64 -14.11
CA ALA A 72 17.14 1.54 -14.96
C ALA A 72 17.03 0.19 -15.69
N ASP A 73 18.14 -0.42 -16.09
CA ASP A 73 18.14 -1.69 -16.83
C ASP A 73 17.67 -2.89 -15.97
N HIS A 74 17.72 -2.76 -14.64
CA HIS A 74 17.33 -3.80 -13.68
C HIS A 74 16.12 -3.39 -12.84
N SER A 75 15.53 -2.22 -13.12
CA SER A 75 14.42 -1.67 -12.36
C SER A 75 13.07 -2.09 -12.93
N PHE A 76 12.19 -2.65 -12.07
CA PHE A 76 10.79 -2.91 -12.45
C PHE A 76 10.05 -1.64 -12.88
N MET A 77 10.53 -0.46 -12.48
CA MET A 77 9.97 0.82 -12.90
C MET A 77 10.14 1.05 -14.41
N ALA A 78 11.28 0.65 -14.99
CA ALA A 78 11.51 0.72 -16.42
C ALA A 78 10.67 -0.31 -17.17
N GLU A 79 10.62 -1.54 -16.69
CA GLU A 79 9.80 -2.62 -17.27
C GLU A 79 8.32 -2.24 -17.33
N THR A 80 7.73 -1.84 -16.20
CA THR A 80 6.31 -1.47 -16.14
C THR A 80 6.00 -0.18 -16.90
N PHE A 81 6.95 0.73 -17.04
CA PHE A 81 6.80 1.92 -17.89
C PHE A 81 6.68 1.53 -19.36
N ALA A 82 7.58 0.69 -19.85
CA ALA A 82 7.57 0.23 -21.25
C ALA A 82 6.28 -0.50 -21.60
N GLU A 83 5.80 -1.39 -20.72
CA GLU A 83 4.52 -2.10 -20.91
C GLU A 83 3.33 -1.16 -21.01
N ARG A 84 3.26 -0.13 -20.14
CA ARG A 84 2.17 0.87 -20.15
C ARG A 84 2.26 1.78 -21.37
N LEU A 85 3.48 2.14 -21.79
CA LEU A 85 3.70 2.99 -22.97
C LEU A 85 3.22 2.32 -24.26
N GLU A 86 3.29 0.98 -24.35
CA GLU A 86 2.77 0.24 -25.49
C GLU A 86 1.25 0.37 -25.65
N GLN A 87 0.52 0.65 -24.56
CA GLN A 87 -0.94 0.82 -24.56
C GLN A 87 -1.38 2.24 -25.04
N VAL A 88 -0.45 3.18 -25.16
CA VAL A 88 -0.77 4.56 -25.56
C VAL A 88 -0.92 4.63 -27.07
N GLU A 89 -2.15 4.95 -27.50
CA GLU A 89 -2.45 5.11 -28.92
C GLU A 89 -1.85 6.40 -29.49
N GLY A 90 -1.52 6.37 -30.78
CA GLY A 90 -1.07 7.56 -31.53
C GLY A 90 0.40 7.95 -31.34
N LEU A 91 1.17 7.23 -30.53
CA LEU A 91 2.62 7.44 -30.42
C LEU A 91 3.35 6.75 -31.57
N THR A 92 4.26 7.48 -32.19
CA THR A 92 5.21 6.90 -33.14
C THR A 92 6.27 6.04 -32.43
N LYS A 93 6.91 5.14 -33.17
CA LYS A 93 8.00 4.33 -32.63
C LYS A 93 9.12 5.20 -32.05
N GLN A 94 9.50 6.28 -32.74
CA GLN A 94 10.52 7.21 -32.30
C GLN A 94 10.16 7.91 -30.98
N GLU A 95 8.89 8.31 -30.82
CA GLU A 95 8.42 8.92 -29.55
C GLU A 95 8.45 7.90 -28.40
N LYS A 96 8.09 6.64 -28.63
CA LYS A 96 8.21 5.61 -27.62
C LYS A 96 9.64 5.36 -27.18
N GLU A 97 10.59 5.29 -28.15
CA GLU A 97 12.03 5.16 -27.87
C GLU A 97 12.55 6.35 -27.06
N ASP A 98 12.13 7.58 -27.38
CA ASP A 98 12.48 8.78 -26.64
C ASP A 98 11.94 8.75 -25.20
N PHE A 99 10.69 8.38 -25.01
CA PHE A 99 10.08 8.26 -23.68
C PHE A 99 10.77 7.20 -22.83
N ILE A 100 11.12 6.04 -23.39
CA ILE A 100 11.88 5.00 -22.69
C ILE A 100 13.24 5.53 -22.24
N ALA A 101 13.98 6.20 -23.14
CA ALA A 101 15.26 6.79 -22.79
C ALA A 101 15.16 7.84 -21.68
N ARG A 102 14.15 8.70 -21.74
CA ARG A 102 13.89 9.71 -20.70
C ARG A 102 13.49 9.08 -19.38
N ASN A 103 12.72 7.99 -19.39
CA ASN A 103 12.37 7.26 -18.18
C ASN A 103 13.61 6.61 -17.54
N HIS A 104 14.50 5.99 -18.32
CA HIS A 104 15.78 5.47 -17.83
C HIS A 104 16.61 6.58 -17.17
N THR A 105 16.76 7.71 -17.84
CA THR A 105 17.46 8.88 -17.28
C THR A 105 16.81 9.34 -15.95
N ALA A 106 15.50 9.42 -15.89
CA ALA A 106 14.80 9.85 -14.67
C ALA A 106 14.94 8.84 -13.52
N ILE A 107 15.01 7.54 -13.82
CA ILE A 107 15.30 6.51 -12.81
C ILE A 107 16.71 6.70 -12.26
N ASP A 108 17.72 6.80 -13.13
CA ASP A 108 19.12 6.86 -12.74
C ASP A 108 19.51 8.18 -12.08
N GLU A 109 18.92 9.31 -12.52
CA GLU A 109 19.28 10.65 -12.05
C GLU A 109 18.43 11.15 -10.89
N HIS A 110 17.18 10.63 -10.70
CA HIS A 110 16.25 11.10 -9.68
C HIS A 110 15.78 9.99 -8.74
N PHE A 111 15.23 8.90 -9.27
CA PHE A 111 14.62 7.86 -8.44
C PHE A 111 15.67 7.15 -7.56
N VAL A 112 16.71 6.58 -8.15
CA VAL A 112 17.76 5.87 -7.41
C VAL A 112 18.50 6.80 -6.45
N PRO A 113 18.95 8.01 -6.84
CA PRO A 113 19.55 8.96 -5.92
C PRO A 113 18.63 9.43 -4.79
N ALA A 114 17.32 9.53 -5.02
CA ALA A 114 16.36 9.88 -3.97
C ALA A 114 16.32 8.81 -2.88
N TYR A 115 16.34 7.53 -3.22
CA TYR A 115 16.42 6.45 -2.26
C TYR A 115 17.74 6.41 -1.52
N GLN A 116 18.87 6.70 -2.20
CA GLN A 116 20.16 6.84 -1.53
C GLN A 116 20.14 8.00 -0.51
N ARG A 117 19.59 9.16 -0.89
CA ARG A 117 19.42 10.30 0.04
C ARG A 117 18.57 9.93 1.26
N LEU A 118 17.49 9.15 1.06
CA LEU A 118 16.65 8.70 2.16
C LEU A 118 17.42 7.81 3.14
N ILE A 119 18.25 6.88 2.62
CA ILE A 119 19.17 6.07 3.42
C ILE A 119 20.14 6.94 4.20
N ASP A 120 20.81 7.86 3.52
CA ASP A 120 21.82 8.74 4.10
C ASP A 120 21.20 9.70 5.14
N GLY A 121 19.98 10.17 4.90
CA GLY A 121 19.28 11.11 5.77
C GLY A 121 18.68 10.46 7.03
N LEU A 122 18.24 9.19 6.93
CA LEU A 122 17.64 8.48 8.07
C LEU A 122 18.65 7.71 8.91
N THR A 123 19.77 7.27 8.34
CA THR A 123 20.81 6.53 9.08
C THR A 123 21.32 7.30 10.32
N PRO A 124 21.60 8.62 10.27
CA PRO A 124 22.03 9.39 11.44
C PRO A 124 20.96 9.53 12.54
N LEU A 125 19.70 9.25 12.25
CA LEU A 125 18.60 9.31 13.21
C LEU A 125 18.52 8.06 14.09
N LYS A 126 19.30 7.03 13.83
CA LYS A 126 19.39 5.86 14.71
C LYS A 126 19.91 6.28 16.07
N GLY A 127 19.30 5.73 17.12
CA GLY A 127 19.57 6.09 18.51
C GLY A 127 18.82 7.32 19.01
N THR A 128 18.14 8.10 18.15
CA THR A 128 17.33 9.26 18.60
C THR A 128 15.94 8.85 19.07
N GLY A 129 15.41 7.71 18.61
CA GLY A 129 14.09 7.23 19.02
C GLY A 129 14.11 6.59 20.39
N THR A 130 13.36 7.16 21.33
CA THR A 130 13.29 6.69 22.73
C THR A 130 12.13 5.74 23.00
N ASN A 131 11.21 5.57 22.03
CA ASN A 131 10.00 4.77 22.15
C ASN A 131 9.97 3.64 21.11
N ASP A 132 10.13 2.40 21.58
CA ASP A 132 10.01 1.17 20.81
C ASP A 132 8.65 0.45 20.97
N LYS A 133 7.73 1.05 21.74
CA LYS A 133 6.44 0.44 22.13
C LYS A 133 5.24 0.96 21.36
N GLY A 134 5.46 1.84 20.38
CA GLY A 134 4.43 2.39 19.51
C GLY A 134 3.76 3.67 20.01
N LEU A 135 2.82 4.17 19.22
CA LEU A 135 2.20 5.50 19.33
C LEU A 135 1.66 5.83 20.73
N TYR A 136 1.06 4.85 21.40
CA TYR A 136 0.45 5.03 22.72
C TYR A 136 1.43 5.53 23.80
N TYR A 137 2.70 5.23 23.66
CA TYR A 137 3.74 5.54 24.66
C TYR A 137 4.50 6.84 24.39
N PHE A 138 4.20 7.53 23.31
CA PHE A 138 4.73 8.89 23.09
C PHE A 138 4.10 9.93 24.04
N PRO A 139 4.74 11.08 24.26
CA PRO A 139 4.12 12.21 24.94
C PRO A 139 2.75 12.52 24.29
N GLN A 140 1.68 12.63 25.10
CA GLN A 140 0.29 12.74 24.62
C GLN A 140 -0.21 11.55 23.74
N GLY A 141 0.58 10.50 23.56
CA GLY A 141 0.27 9.36 22.68
C GLY A 141 -1.04 8.67 23.00
N LYS A 142 -1.39 8.52 24.29
CA LYS A 142 -2.68 7.97 24.73
C LYS A 142 -3.87 8.77 24.19
N LYS A 143 -3.79 10.09 24.31
CA LYS A 143 -4.85 10.99 23.86
C LYS A 143 -4.98 10.98 22.34
N TYR A 144 -3.86 10.99 21.64
CA TYR A 144 -3.82 10.92 20.19
C TYR A 144 -4.30 9.55 19.68
N TYR A 145 -3.90 8.47 20.34
CA TYR A 145 -4.38 7.12 20.02
C TYR A 145 -5.90 7.01 20.18
N GLN A 146 -6.47 7.57 21.26
CA GLN A 146 -7.91 7.63 21.46
C GLN A 146 -8.62 8.40 20.34
N TYR A 147 -8.07 9.52 19.92
CA TYR A 147 -8.58 10.29 18.79
C TYR A 147 -8.58 9.45 17.50
N LEU A 148 -7.46 8.79 17.18
CA LEU A 148 -7.35 7.95 15.99
C LEU A 148 -8.37 6.79 16.02
N VAL A 149 -8.51 6.10 17.15
CA VAL A 149 -9.48 5.03 17.30
C VAL A 149 -10.88 5.52 16.94
N ASN A 150 -11.32 6.61 17.55
CA ASN A 150 -12.65 7.15 17.28
C ASN A 150 -12.82 7.63 15.84
N SER A 151 -11.77 8.23 15.27
CA SER A 151 -11.76 8.69 13.88
C SER A 151 -11.87 7.53 12.87
N TYR A 152 -11.05 6.48 13.05
CA TYR A 152 -11.03 5.34 12.12
C TYR A 152 -12.23 4.42 12.25
N THR A 153 -12.79 4.30 13.45
CA THR A 153 -13.96 3.41 13.69
C THR A 153 -15.29 4.13 13.54
N GLY A 154 -15.28 5.47 13.39
CA GLY A 154 -16.51 6.27 13.38
C GLY A 154 -17.26 6.24 14.71
N THR A 155 -16.56 5.95 15.83
CA THR A 155 -17.15 5.83 17.17
C THR A 155 -16.81 7.02 18.05
N SER A 156 -17.45 7.07 19.22
CA SER A 156 -17.24 8.11 20.23
C SER A 156 -16.98 7.53 21.62
N TYR A 157 -16.27 6.41 21.72
CA TYR A 157 -15.91 5.82 23.01
C TYR A 157 -15.06 6.79 23.83
N GLN A 158 -15.36 6.89 25.12
CA GLN A 158 -14.68 7.82 26.03
C GLN A 158 -13.22 7.42 26.28
N ASP A 159 -12.92 6.14 26.31
CA ASP A 159 -11.60 5.58 26.51
C ASP A 159 -11.43 4.19 25.89
N ILE A 160 -10.18 3.74 25.83
CA ILE A 160 -9.83 2.42 25.28
C ILE A 160 -10.45 1.25 26.07
N PRO A 161 -10.54 1.28 27.41
CA PRO A 161 -11.27 0.25 28.16
C PRO A 161 -12.73 0.12 27.75
N ALA A 162 -13.44 1.21 27.52
CA ALA A 162 -14.83 1.19 27.05
C ALA A 162 -14.95 0.54 25.67
N LEU A 163 -14.06 0.89 24.72
CA LEU A 163 -13.98 0.25 23.42
C LEU A 163 -13.71 -1.26 23.53
N LYS A 164 -12.70 -1.66 24.32
CA LYS A 164 -12.36 -3.07 24.52
C LYS A 164 -13.54 -3.85 25.08
N LYS A 165 -14.24 -3.29 26.07
CA LYS A 165 -15.45 -3.93 26.66
C LYS A 165 -16.53 -4.13 25.61
N ALA A 166 -16.82 -3.10 24.79
CA ALA A 166 -17.82 -3.18 23.74
C ALA A 166 -17.45 -4.22 22.68
N MET A 167 -16.18 -4.21 22.19
CA MET A 167 -15.70 -5.18 21.21
C MET A 167 -15.71 -6.61 21.76
N SER A 168 -15.24 -6.84 23.00
CA SER A 168 -15.28 -8.15 23.63
C SER A 168 -16.71 -8.65 23.84
N GLY A 169 -17.63 -7.76 24.20
CA GLY A 169 -19.07 -8.10 24.31
C GLY A 169 -19.61 -8.56 22.96
N GLN A 170 -19.42 -7.75 21.90
CA GLN A 170 -19.89 -8.11 20.57
C GLN A 170 -19.27 -9.43 20.06
N MET A 171 -17.97 -9.62 20.25
CA MET A 171 -17.31 -10.89 19.87
C MET A 171 -17.90 -12.10 20.60
N MET A 172 -18.20 -11.96 21.89
CA MET A 172 -18.82 -13.06 22.67
C MET A 172 -20.23 -13.35 22.22
N ASP A 173 -21.03 -12.29 21.92
CA ASP A 173 -22.38 -12.44 21.41
C ASP A 173 -22.36 -13.15 20.03
N ASP A 174 -21.45 -12.74 19.12
CA ASP A 174 -21.30 -13.34 17.80
C ASP A 174 -20.84 -14.81 17.89
N LEU A 175 -19.89 -15.12 18.77
CA LEU A 175 -19.43 -16.49 19.01
C LEU A 175 -20.55 -17.36 19.58
N THR A 176 -21.34 -16.84 20.52
CA THR A 176 -22.47 -17.57 21.10
C THR A 176 -23.53 -17.85 20.04
N ALA A 177 -23.91 -16.84 19.26
CA ALA A 177 -24.87 -17.02 18.17
C ALA A 177 -24.39 -18.03 17.12
N MET A 178 -23.09 -18.00 16.79
CA MET A 178 -22.50 -18.98 15.88
C MET A 178 -22.53 -20.40 16.45
N ASP A 179 -22.18 -20.59 17.74
CA ASP A 179 -22.19 -21.88 18.41
C ASP A 179 -23.61 -22.46 18.47
N GLU A 180 -24.60 -21.64 18.82
CA GLU A 180 -26.01 -22.02 18.82
C GLU A 180 -26.46 -22.45 17.40
N LEU A 181 -26.16 -21.64 16.38
CA LEU A 181 -26.49 -21.94 14.99
C LEU A 181 -25.90 -23.27 14.50
N LEU A 182 -24.61 -23.51 14.81
CA LEU A 182 -23.92 -24.74 14.40
C LEU A 182 -24.36 -25.96 15.20
N THR A 183 -24.74 -25.78 16.46
CA THR A 183 -25.29 -26.85 17.32
C THR A 183 -26.69 -27.25 16.83
N GLU A 184 -27.53 -26.30 16.49
CA GLU A 184 -28.87 -26.54 15.95
C GLU A 184 -28.84 -27.13 14.53
N ASN A 185 -27.75 -26.86 13.77
CA ASN A 185 -27.59 -27.30 12.39
C ASN A 185 -26.29 -28.07 12.15
N PRO A 186 -26.17 -29.33 12.60
CA PRO A 186 -24.93 -30.12 12.43
C PRO A 186 -24.50 -30.29 10.97
N ALA A 187 -25.44 -30.28 10.03
CA ALA A 187 -25.15 -30.35 8.58
C ALA A 187 -24.44 -29.08 8.10
N LEU A 188 -24.80 -27.92 8.64
CA LEU A 188 -24.14 -26.63 8.36
C LEU A 188 -22.71 -26.62 8.95
N ALA A 189 -22.54 -27.11 10.17
CA ALA A 189 -21.21 -27.25 10.78
C ALA A 189 -20.27 -28.11 9.91
N LYS A 190 -20.75 -29.28 9.46
CA LYS A 190 -20.01 -30.14 8.57
C LYS A 190 -19.66 -29.44 7.25
N LYS A 191 -20.61 -28.73 6.65
CA LYS A 191 -20.42 -27.97 5.40
C LYS A 191 -19.39 -26.85 5.59
N LEU A 192 -19.43 -26.12 6.69
CA LEU A 192 -18.49 -25.03 6.99
C LEU A 192 -17.04 -25.52 7.03
N TYR A 193 -16.79 -26.65 7.74
CA TYR A 193 -15.45 -27.19 7.90
C TYR A 193 -14.93 -28.00 6.68
N SER A 194 -15.80 -28.39 5.77
CA SER A 194 -15.44 -29.14 4.56
C SER A 194 -15.73 -28.36 3.27
N TYR A 195 -16.03 -27.07 3.38
CA TYR A 195 -16.39 -26.27 2.21
C TYR A 195 -15.19 -26.08 1.28
N SER A 196 -15.42 -26.32 0.00
CA SER A 196 -14.47 -25.97 -1.06
C SER A 196 -15.15 -25.03 -2.05
N PHE A 197 -14.44 -24.03 -2.48
CA PHE A 197 -14.96 -23.08 -3.49
C PHE A 197 -15.05 -23.76 -4.85
N ALA A 198 -16.22 -23.69 -5.47
CA ALA A 198 -16.47 -24.29 -6.78
C ALA A 198 -15.75 -23.54 -7.92
N LEU A 199 -15.53 -22.23 -7.73
CA LEU A 199 -14.84 -21.37 -8.68
C LEU A 199 -13.50 -20.94 -8.09
N THR A 200 -12.43 -21.12 -8.85
CA THR A 200 -11.06 -20.72 -8.48
C THR A 200 -10.44 -19.77 -9.51
N ASP A 201 -10.99 -19.73 -10.72
CA ASP A 201 -10.57 -18.75 -11.72
C ASP A 201 -11.16 -17.37 -11.43
N PRO A 202 -10.33 -16.32 -11.33
CA PRO A 202 -10.81 -14.98 -10.96
C PRO A 202 -11.83 -14.39 -11.95
N ASN A 203 -11.72 -14.68 -13.25
CA ASN A 203 -12.67 -14.18 -14.24
C ASN A 203 -14.04 -14.87 -14.10
N GLN A 204 -14.05 -16.18 -13.80
CA GLN A 204 -15.28 -16.92 -13.53
C GLN A 204 -15.95 -16.42 -12.22
N ILE A 205 -15.15 -16.14 -11.18
CA ILE A 205 -15.65 -15.57 -9.92
C ILE A 205 -16.28 -14.20 -10.18
N LEU A 206 -15.60 -13.34 -10.93
CA LEU A 206 -16.11 -11.99 -11.25
C LEU A 206 -17.42 -12.07 -12.04
N GLU A 207 -17.50 -12.94 -13.03
CA GLU A 207 -18.71 -13.14 -13.84
C GLU A 207 -19.89 -13.70 -13.03
N ASP A 208 -19.63 -14.62 -12.10
CA ASP A 208 -20.65 -15.14 -11.20
C ASP A 208 -21.14 -14.07 -10.22
N LEU A 209 -20.23 -13.30 -9.63
CA LEU A 209 -20.57 -12.16 -8.75
C LEU A 209 -21.41 -11.12 -9.48
N ARG A 210 -21.08 -10.78 -10.72
CA ARG A 210 -21.89 -9.85 -11.53
C ARG A 210 -23.32 -10.34 -11.70
N LYS A 211 -23.52 -11.64 -12.00
CA LYS A 211 -24.85 -12.26 -12.11
C LYS A 211 -25.61 -12.25 -10.79
N GLN A 212 -24.92 -12.48 -9.67
CA GLN A 212 -25.54 -12.46 -8.34
C GLN A 212 -25.93 -11.02 -7.94
N CYS A 213 -25.02 -10.07 -8.09
CA CYS A 213 -25.26 -8.67 -7.75
C CYS A 213 -26.38 -8.03 -8.58
N ALA A 214 -26.57 -8.45 -9.84
CA ALA A 214 -27.65 -7.94 -10.70
C ALA A 214 -29.07 -8.22 -10.16
N LYS A 215 -29.21 -9.07 -9.15
CA LYS A 215 -30.51 -9.36 -8.51
C LYS A 215 -30.89 -8.31 -7.46
N ASP A 216 -29.89 -7.73 -6.81
CA ASP A 216 -30.06 -6.90 -5.59
C ASP A 216 -29.61 -5.45 -5.78
N PHE A 217 -28.83 -5.17 -6.84
CA PHE A 217 -28.27 -3.85 -7.12
C PHE A 217 -28.67 -3.35 -8.51
N PRO A 218 -28.83 -2.03 -8.69
CA PRO A 218 -29.08 -1.45 -10.00
C PRO A 218 -27.94 -1.76 -10.95
N ALA A 219 -28.26 -1.94 -12.23
CA ALA A 219 -27.25 -2.10 -13.27
C ALA A 219 -26.37 -0.84 -13.38
N ILE A 220 -25.07 -1.05 -13.48
CA ILE A 220 -24.12 -0.01 -13.86
C ILE A 220 -23.83 -0.24 -15.34
N GLU A 221 -24.13 0.76 -16.15
CA GLU A 221 -23.87 0.75 -17.60
C GLU A 221 -22.51 1.40 -17.90
N ASP A 222 -21.96 1.12 -19.07
CA ASP A 222 -20.75 1.76 -19.59
C ASP A 222 -19.48 1.65 -18.72
N TYR A 223 -19.27 0.48 -18.07
CA TYR A 223 -18.01 0.21 -17.37
C TYR A 223 -17.25 -0.97 -17.95
N THR A 224 -15.94 -0.89 -17.87
CA THR A 224 -15.02 -1.98 -18.18
C THR A 224 -14.33 -2.45 -16.91
N CYS A 225 -14.29 -3.75 -16.69
CA CYS A 225 -13.58 -4.35 -15.56
C CYS A 225 -12.59 -5.38 -16.10
N SER A 226 -11.33 -5.25 -15.70
CA SER A 226 -10.27 -6.21 -16.03
C SER A 226 -9.56 -6.67 -14.78
N ILE A 227 -9.22 -7.97 -14.74
CA ILE A 227 -8.40 -8.52 -13.67
C ILE A 227 -6.94 -8.39 -14.10
N LYS A 228 -6.14 -7.74 -13.24
CA LYS A 228 -4.69 -7.61 -13.44
C LYS A 228 -3.96 -8.48 -12.42
N ASN A 229 -2.94 -9.18 -12.87
CA ASN A 229 -2.03 -9.87 -11.97
C ASN A 229 -1.12 -8.84 -11.29
N VAL A 230 -0.82 -9.05 -10.02
CA VAL A 230 0.24 -8.30 -9.33
C VAL A 230 1.58 -8.77 -9.92
N PRO A 231 2.43 -7.88 -10.43
CA PRO A 231 3.76 -8.23 -10.89
C PRO A 231 4.56 -8.98 -9.82
N ALA A 232 5.35 -9.99 -10.22
CA ALA A 232 6.10 -10.83 -9.28
C ALA A 232 7.02 -10.03 -8.34
N ALA A 233 7.65 -8.97 -8.86
CA ALA A 233 8.47 -8.05 -8.08
C ALA A 233 7.72 -7.34 -6.93
N ARG A 234 6.38 -7.29 -6.96
CA ARG A 234 5.54 -6.68 -5.92
C ARG A 234 4.97 -7.70 -4.95
N SER A 235 4.86 -8.98 -5.34
CA SER A 235 4.23 -10.00 -4.51
C SER A 235 5.05 -10.33 -3.26
N GLU A 236 6.37 -10.16 -3.30
CA GLU A 236 7.27 -10.41 -2.17
C GLU A 236 7.21 -9.30 -1.10
N GLU A 237 6.93 -8.05 -1.48
CA GLU A 237 6.81 -6.94 -0.52
C GLU A 237 5.53 -7.01 0.32
N HIS A 238 4.41 -7.42 -0.28
CA HIS A 238 3.14 -7.55 0.44
C HIS A 238 3.08 -8.77 1.37
N THR A 239 3.82 -9.84 1.09
CA THR A 239 3.86 -11.04 1.95
C THR A 239 4.75 -10.87 3.19
N SER A 240 5.60 -9.86 3.23
CA SER A 240 6.44 -9.56 4.41
C SER A 240 5.76 -8.68 5.46
N GLU A 241 4.55 -8.17 5.20
CA GLU A 241 3.79 -7.28 6.10
C GLU A 241 2.60 -7.98 6.80
N LEU A 242 2.32 -9.25 6.49
CA LEU A 242 1.36 -10.09 7.18
C LEU A 242 2.07 -11.03 8.17
#